data_bf0d6269b11c2f77dd70038c38f994a5
#
_entry.id   bf0d6269b11c2f77dd70038c38f994a5
#
_cell.length_a   1.000
_cell.length_b   1.000
_cell.length_c   1.000
_cell.angle_alpha   90.00
_cell.angle_beta   90.00
_cell.angle_gamma   90.00
#
_symmetry.space_group_name_H-M   'P 1'
#
loop_
_entity.id
_entity.type
_entity.pdbx_description
1 polymer ?
#
loop_
_entity_poly.entity_id
_entity_poly.type
_entity_poly.pdbx_seq_one_letter_code
_entity_poly.pdbx_strand_id
1 'polypeptide(L)'
;MEFWSQLNPRRYRKSGYIAIGALIGVLAGSAVSLFRYMIGFILEQVVTVYSFLREQPQWIPAWILFSLVMGVILGQIVKSDPDIKGSGIPQVELQLQGKMDMNWWSVCWKKFVGGAISIGSGLLLGREGPSIQLGASVGQGVAESFKANRVQKNVFISSGAGAGLAAAFNAPIAGLMFVLEEVHHTFSPLVAVTTLTAAIISNFISLNVFGVHPSLNLGNDQRFPMEYYGYVVLLGIVLAIFGLAYHRLTLALPKIYKTLFPKVAPYNYCIIAFMLIIPLGMWNPHVLGGGGELVLALVKENHTVQFLVGLFVIRFVYSMISYGTGLPGGIFLPILSLGALLGLAYAEFLIDFLGVDPSVRVSFVFFAMAGYFAAIGKAPLTALLLVTEMVGGLNQLMPLGICTLVAYIVADFLKMDPIYEVLAERLDKEHSTDTKGERTTFEVPVMVDSPLVEKAIRDIQWPQEIIIATIRRGAKEIIARGDTVIRSGDILIVVCDEGIVGKMTEEMTHLVTAP
;
A
#
# COMPACT_ATOMS: atom_id res chain seq x y z
N MET A 1 32.65 10.75 -13.58
CA MET A 1 31.64 10.22 -14.54
C MET A 1 32.17 9.09 -15.43
N GLU A 2 33.44 9.03 -15.77
CA GLU A 2 34.02 7.97 -16.64
C GLU A 2 34.12 6.58 -15.99
N PHE A 3 34.21 6.49 -14.67
CA PHE A 3 34.29 5.20 -13.95
C PHE A 3 33.04 4.31 -14.18
N TRP A 4 31.85 4.90 -14.35
CA TRP A 4 30.59 4.18 -14.54
C TRP A 4 30.31 3.81 -16.01
N SER A 5 30.92 4.49 -16.98
CA SER A 5 30.74 4.20 -18.42
C SER A 5 31.51 2.95 -18.87
N GLN A 6 32.51 2.50 -18.10
CA GLN A 6 33.33 1.30 -18.40
C GLN A 6 32.72 0.00 -17.86
N LEU A 7 31.64 0.07 -17.07
CA LEU A 7 30.95 -1.12 -16.57
C LEU A 7 30.04 -1.68 -17.67
N ASN A 8 30.57 -2.69 -18.38
CA ASN A 8 29.86 -3.50 -19.38
C ASN A 8 28.46 -3.89 -18.88
N PRO A 9 27.36 -3.63 -19.64
CA PRO A 9 25.97 -3.89 -19.18
C PRO A 9 25.70 -5.35 -18.77
N ARG A 10 26.53 -6.31 -19.21
CA ARG A 10 26.48 -7.71 -18.77
C ARG A 10 27.19 -7.99 -17.42
N ARG A 11 27.79 -7.00 -16.80
CA ARG A 11 28.61 -7.12 -15.58
C ARG A 11 28.33 -6.05 -14.54
N TYR A 12 27.08 -5.58 -14.40
CA TYR A 12 26.70 -4.96 -13.15
C TYR A 12 26.83 -6.02 -12.07
N ARG A 13 27.98 -6.01 -11.40
CA ARG A 13 28.20 -6.85 -10.23
C ARG A 13 27.05 -6.53 -9.27
N LYS A 14 26.46 -7.54 -8.65
CA LYS A 14 25.44 -7.37 -7.59
C LYS A 14 25.84 -6.27 -6.58
N SER A 15 27.15 -6.04 -6.39
CA SER A 15 27.72 -4.95 -5.60
C SER A 15 27.31 -3.53 -6.03
N GLY A 16 27.13 -3.27 -7.31
CA GLY A 16 26.66 -1.95 -7.79
C GLY A 16 25.21 -1.68 -7.41
N TYR A 17 24.35 -2.69 -7.54
CA TYR A 17 22.96 -2.57 -7.09
C TYR A 17 22.86 -2.40 -5.56
N ILE A 18 23.71 -3.11 -4.79
CA ILE A 18 23.78 -2.95 -3.33
C ILE A 18 24.19 -1.51 -2.98
N ALA A 19 25.21 -0.95 -3.63
CA ALA A 19 25.65 0.43 -3.36
C ALA A 19 24.57 1.46 -3.68
N ILE A 20 23.86 1.30 -4.81
CA ILE A 20 22.75 2.19 -5.17
C ILE A 20 21.56 1.96 -4.23
N GLY A 21 21.24 0.71 -3.87
CA GLY A 21 20.23 0.39 -2.85
C GLY A 21 20.54 1.07 -1.52
N ALA A 22 21.81 1.09 -1.11
CA ALA A 22 22.26 1.81 0.08
C ALA A 22 22.00 3.32 -0.02
N LEU A 23 22.34 3.94 -1.16
CA LEU A 23 22.05 5.36 -1.42
C LEU A 23 20.54 5.66 -1.37
N ILE A 24 19.74 4.83 -2.04
CA ILE A 24 18.28 4.95 -2.00
C ILE A 24 17.77 4.82 -0.56
N GLY A 25 18.30 3.87 0.21
CA GLY A 25 17.96 3.69 1.62
C GLY A 25 18.25 4.92 2.47
N VAL A 26 19.38 5.57 2.26
CA VAL A 26 19.74 6.83 2.95
C VAL A 26 18.73 7.93 2.59
N LEU A 27 18.49 8.16 1.31
CA LEU A 27 17.64 9.25 0.85
C LEU A 27 16.17 9.03 1.21
N ALA A 28 15.64 7.83 0.92
CA ALA A 28 14.25 7.47 1.23
C ALA A 28 14.02 7.41 2.76
N GLY A 29 14.96 6.82 3.51
CA GLY A 29 14.89 6.77 4.97
C GLY A 29 14.86 8.15 5.61
N SER A 30 15.69 9.08 5.13
CA SER A 30 15.70 10.47 5.60
C SER A 30 14.39 11.20 5.28
N ALA A 31 13.90 11.08 4.02
CA ALA A 31 12.67 11.72 3.59
C ALA A 31 11.45 11.20 4.38
N VAL A 32 11.33 9.87 4.53
CA VAL A 32 10.21 9.25 5.25
C VAL A 32 10.30 9.47 6.75
N SER A 33 11.49 9.47 7.34
CA SER A 33 11.65 9.81 8.77
C SER A 33 11.24 11.25 9.06
N LEU A 34 11.62 12.20 8.19
CA LEU A 34 11.17 13.59 8.30
C LEU A 34 9.64 13.69 8.12
N PHE A 35 9.07 12.98 7.16
CA PHE A 35 7.62 12.93 6.94
C PHE A 35 6.88 12.41 8.18
N ARG A 36 7.36 11.32 8.75
CA ARG A 36 6.82 10.73 9.99
C ARG A 36 6.90 11.71 11.18
N TYR A 37 8.03 12.39 11.32
CA TYR A 37 8.23 13.41 12.36
C TYR A 37 7.23 14.58 12.20
N MET A 38 7.06 15.08 10.97
CA MET A 38 6.13 16.18 10.68
C MET A 38 4.68 15.79 10.97
N ILE A 39 4.26 14.56 10.60
CA ILE A 39 2.92 14.06 10.94
C ILE A 39 2.71 14.04 12.46
N GLY A 40 3.66 13.47 13.21
CA GLY A 40 3.57 13.40 14.67
C GLY A 40 3.49 14.79 15.30
N PHE A 41 4.37 15.70 14.87
CA PHE A 41 4.39 17.08 15.34
C PHE A 41 3.06 17.81 15.10
N ILE A 42 2.52 17.73 13.85
CA ILE A 42 1.24 18.38 13.53
C ILE A 42 0.09 17.77 14.34
N LEU A 43 0.05 16.44 14.47
CA LEU A 43 -1.00 15.74 15.22
C LEU A 43 -0.99 16.13 16.70
N GLU A 44 0.18 16.24 17.32
CA GLU A 44 0.33 16.68 18.71
C GLU A 44 -0.22 18.11 18.90
N GLN A 45 0.09 19.02 17.97
CA GLN A 45 -0.47 20.38 18.00
C GLN A 45 -1.99 20.36 17.85
N VAL A 46 -2.53 19.53 16.94
CA VAL A 46 -3.98 19.39 16.73
C VAL A 46 -4.68 18.83 17.97
N VAL A 47 -4.10 17.83 18.64
CA VAL A 47 -4.63 17.29 19.91
C VAL A 47 -4.64 18.37 21.00
N THR A 48 -3.57 19.18 21.08
CA THR A 48 -3.48 20.31 22.01
C THR A 48 -4.55 21.37 21.73
N VAL A 49 -4.77 21.70 20.45
CA VAL A 49 -5.82 22.64 20.05
C VAL A 49 -7.21 22.11 20.44
N TYR A 50 -7.52 20.83 20.21
CA TYR A 50 -8.81 20.27 20.64
C TYR A 50 -9.00 20.31 22.15
N SER A 51 -7.95 20.08 22.92
CA SER A 51 -7.99 20.23 24.39
C SER A 51 -8.28 21.67 24.78
N PHE A 52 -7.61 22.66 24.17
CA PHE A 52 -7.89 24.08 24.37
C PHE A 52 -9.33 24.47 23.98
N LEU A 53 -9.84 23.99 22.85
CA LEU A 53 -11.21 24.27 22.37
C LEU A 53 -12.30 23.74 23.32
N ARG A 54 -12.02 22.67 24.07
CA ARG A 54 -12.92 22.15 25.09
C ARG A 54 -13.03 23.10 26.28
N GLU A 55 -11.93 23.74 26.66
CA GLU A 55 -11.90 24.72 27.76
C GLU A 55 -12.45 26.07 27.31
N GLN A 56 -12.24 26.43 26.03
CA GLN A 56 -12.64 27.71 25.46
C GLN A 56 -13.44 27.54 24.15
N PRO A 57 -14.74 27.15 24.24
CA PRO A 57 -15.57 26.87 23.05
C PRO A 57 -15.79 28.06 22.11
N GLN A 58 -15.57 29.27 22.56
CA GLN A 58 -15.67 30.50 21.75
C GLN A 58 -14.71 30.51 20.53
N TRP A 59 -13.65 29.72 20.55
CA TRP A 59 -12.69 29.60 19.45
C TRP A 59 -13.04 28.53 18.42
N ILE A 60 -14.11 27.72 18.64
CA ILE A 60 -14.57 26.70 17.69
C ILE A 60 -14.83 27.30 16.29
N PRO A 61 -15.50 28.49 16.13
CA PRO A 61 -15.70 29.06 14.80
C PRO A 61 -14.39 29.38 14.06
N ALA A 62 -13.37 29.83 14.78
CA ALA A 62 -12.04 30.07 14.19
C ALA A 62 -11.38 28.77 13.73
N TRP A 63 -11.52 27.68 14.50
CA TRP A 63 -11.02 26.36 14.12
C TRP A 63 -11.76 25.78 12.91
N ILE A 64 -13.08 25.97 12.83
CA ILE A 64 -13.86 25.59 11.66
C ILE A 64 -13.36 26.32 10.41
N LEU A 65 -13.16 27.64 10.50
CA LEU A 65 -12.63 28.44 9.39
C LEU A 65 -11.23 27.99 8.98
N PHE A 66 -10.34 27.74 9.93
CA PHE A 66 -9.00 27.20 9.67
C PHE A 66 -9.06 25.86 8.96
N SER A 67 -9.87 24.92 9.46
CA SER A 67 -10.05 23.58 8.88
C SER A 67 -10.62 23.66 7.45
N LEU A 68 -11.56 24.56 7.20
CA LEU A 68 -12.10 24.81 5.88
C LEU A 68 -11.03 25.30 4.91
N VAL A 69 -10.21 26.28 5.33
CA VAL A 69 -9.11 26.82 4.52
C VAL A 69 -8.10 25.70 4.21
N MET A 70 -7.75 24.88 5.20
CA MET A 70 -6.82 23.75 4.99
C MET A 70 -7.40 22.71 4.02
N GLY A 71 -8.70 22.41 4.11
CA GLY A 71 -9.38 21.54 3.17
C GLY A 71 -9.34 22.07 1.73
N VAL A 72 -9.52 23.39 1.54
CA VAL A 72 -9.42 24.02 0.22
C VAL A 72 -7.98 23.97 -0.31
N ILE A 73 -6.97 24.31 0.50
CA ILE A 73 -5.56 24.26 0.11
C ILE A 73 -5.18 22.86 -0.36
N LEU A 74 -5.52 21.84 0.43
CA LEU A 74 -5.22 20.44 0.07
C LEU A 74 -5.98 19.99 -1.19
N GLY A 75 -7.22 20.41 -1.34
CA GLY A 75 -7.98 20.18 -2.56
C GLY A 75 -7.29 20.75 -3.81
N GLN A 76 -6.70 21.96 -3.72
CA GLN A 76 -5.95 22.54 -4.82
C GLN A 76 -4.61 21.81 -5.08
N ILE A 77 -3.93 21.34 -4.04
CA ILE A 77 -2.70 20.54 -4.20
C ILE A 77 -3.03 19.23 -4.93
N VAL A 78 -4.07 18.51 -4.51
CA VAL A 78 -4.53 17.26 -5.17
C VAL A 78 -4.98 17.52 -6.61
N LYS A 79 -5.67 18.65 -6.88
CA LYS A 79 -6.07 19.05 -8.23
C LYS A 79 -4.87 19.31 -9.12
N SER A 80 -3.80 19.92 -8.59
CA SER A 80 -2.59 20.26 -9.35
C SER A 80 -1.74 19.05 -9.74
N ASP A 81 -1.94 17.92 -9.06
CA ASP A 81 -1.21 16.68 -9.30
C ASP A 81 -2.06 15.49 -8.80
N PRO A 82 -2.87 14.88 -9.68
CA PRO A 82 -3.72 13.76 -9.30
C PRO A 82 -2.97 12.51 -8.83
N ASP A 83 -1.69 12.38 -9.19
CA ASP A 83 -0.85 11.22 -8.86
C ASP A 83 -0.56 11.09 -7.37
N ILE A 84 -0.77 12.17 -6.59
CA ILE A 84 -0.63 12.14 -5.14
C ILE A 84 -1.89 11.66 -4.40
N LYS A 85 -3.00 11.42 -5.10
CA LYS A 85 -4.29 11.06 -4.51
C LYS A 85 -4.22 9.73 -3.75
N GLY A 86 -4.89 9.68 -2.60
CA GLY A 86 -5.07 8.46 -1.82
C GLY A 86 -3.77 7.86 -1.27
N SER A 87 -3.68 6.54 -1.27
CA SER A 87 -2.56 5.78 -0.70
C SER A 87 -1.22 6.04 -1.44
N GLY A 88 -1.21 5.99 -2.77
CA GLY A 88 0.01 6.01 -3.57
C GLY A 88 0.55 4.63 -3.93
N ILE A 89 0.10 3.56 -3.28
CA ILE A 89 0.49 2.18 -3.62
C ILE A 89 0.01 1.81 -5.02
N PRO A 90 -1.27 2.03 -5.41
CA PRO A 90 -1.74 1.75 -6.76
C PRO A 90 -0.95 2.49 -7.85
N GLN A 91 -0.54 3.73 -7.59
CA GLN A 91 0.26 4.51 -8.53
C GLN A 91 1.65 3.90 -8.73
N VAL A 92 2.32 3.48 -7.63
CA VAL A 92 3.63 2.81 -7.71
C VAL A 92 3.52 1.48 -8.46
N GLU A 93 2.47 0.73 -8.23
CA GLU A 93 2.21 -0.53 -8.93
C GLU A 93 2.05 -0.31 -10.44
N LEU A 94 1.19 0.62 -10.86
CA LEU A 94 1.00 0.98 -12.27
C LEU A 94 2.29 1.51 -12.92
N GLN A 95 3.08 2.28 -12.18
CA GLN A 95 4.37 2.77 -12.65
C GLN A 95 5.35 1.63 -12.93
N LEU A 96 5.42 0.64 -12.07
CA LEU A 96 6.28 -0.53 -12.24
C LEU A 96 5.80 -1.46 -13.38
N GLN A 97 4.49 -1.53 -13.59
CA GLN A 97 3.90 -2.18 -14.76
C GLN A 97 4.13 -1.39 -16.06
N GLY A 98 4.57 -0.14 -15.98
CA GLY A 98 4.79 0.76 -17.13
C GLY A 98 3.52 1.33 -17.71
N LYS A 99 2.43 1.31 -16.95
CA LYS A 99 1.12 1.87 -17.32
C LYS A 99 0.95 3.33 -16.88
N MET A 100 1.86 3.83 -16.05
CA MET A 100 1.83 5.19 -15.53
C MET A 100 3.25 5.77 -15.49
N ASP A 101 3.43 7.00 -15.93
CA ASP A 101 4.69 7.74 -15.77
C ASP A 101 4.44 8.97 -14.91
N MET A 102 5.12 9.03 -13.75
CA MET A 102 4.95 10.08 -12.76
C MET A 102 6.16 11.00 -12.72
N ASN A 103 5.93 12.30 -12.55
CA ASN A 103 7.01 13.22 -12.24
C ASN A 103 7.44 13.04 -10.77
N TRP A 104 8.56 12.32 -10.57
CA TRP A 104 9.05 11.95 -9.23
C TRP A 104 9.20 13.15 -8.27
N TRP A 105 9.67 14.31 -8.76
CA TRP A 105 9.86 15.49 -7.94
C TRP A 105 8.54 16.12 -7.52
N SER A 106 7.60 16.30 -8.47
CA SER A 106 6.27 16.82 -8.20
C SER A 106 5.53 15.96 -7.19
N VAL A 107 5.51 14.66 -7.42
CA VAL A 107 4.87 13.68 -6.51
C VAL A 107 5.54 13.69 -5.15
N CYS A 108 6.88 13.66 -5.09
CA CYS A 108 7.62 13.60 -3.84
C CYS A 108 7.24 14.77 -2.90
N TRP A 109 7.39 16.02 -3.33
CA TRP A 109 7.13 17.15 -2.44
C TRP A 109 5.65 17.36 -2.14
N LYS A 110 4.75 17.17 -3.14
CA LYS A 110 3.30 17.34 -2.94
C LYS A 110 2.72 16.24 -2.05
N LYS A 111 3.16 14.99 -2.24
CA LYS A 111 2.77 13.88 -1.35
C LYS A 111 3.28 14.09 0.07
N PHE A 112 4.51 14.60 0.22
CA PHE A 112 5.08 14.94 1.52
C PHE A 112 4.24 16.00 2.23
N VAL A 113 4.03 17.15 1.60
CA VAL A 113 3.28 18.27 2.20
C VAL A 113 1.81 17.90 2.39
N GLY A 114 1.17 17.40 1.34
CA GLY A 114 -0.24 17.01 1.37
C GLY A 114 -0.53 15.91 2.39
N GLY A 115 0.34 14.89 2.45
CA GLY A 115 0.23 13.80 3.42
C GLY A 115 0.51 14.23 4.86
N ALA A 116 1.53 15.06 5.09
CA ALA A 116 1.83 15.57 6.42
C ALA A 116 0.67 16.39 6.99
N ILE A 117 0.05 17.23 6.17
CA ILE A 117 -1.10 18.04 6.58
C ILE A 117 -2.33 17.14 6.75
N SER A 118 -2.69 16.30 5.78
CA SER A 118 -3.91 15.49 5.86
C SER A 118 -3.90 14.53 7.05
N ILE A 119 -2.82 13.78 7.24
CA ILE A 119 -2.70 12.79 8.32
C ILE A 119 -2.47 13.50 9.65
N GLY A 120 -1.59 14.51 9.69
CA GLY A 120 -1.29 15.29 10.88
C GLY A 120 -2.49 16.10 11.41
N SER A 121 -3.43 16.52 10.54
CA SER A 121 -4.68 17.17 10.97
C SER A 121 -5.65 16.23 11.71
N GLY A 122 -5.27 14.98 11.92
CA GLY A 122 -6.04 14.01 12.70
C GLY A 122 -7.02 13.18 11.86
N LEU A 123 -7.03 13.31 10.54
CA LEU A 123 -7.83 12.45 9.67
C LEU A 123 -7.42 10.99 9.84
N LEU A 124 -8.38 10.08 9.78
CA LEU A 124 -8.14 8.64 10.00
C LEU A 124 -7.54 7.99 8.77
N LEU A 125 -6.32 8.41 8.46
CA LEU A 125 -5.51 8.00 7.31
C LEU A 125 -4.17 7.43 7.79
N GLY A 126 -3.65 6.46 7.05
CA GLY A 126 -2.33 5.87 7.29
C GLY A 126 -1.22 6.61 6.53
N ARG A 127 -0.04 6.66 7.13
CA ARG A 127 1.16 7.27 6.56
C ARG A 127 1.95 6.32 5.65
N GLU A 128 1.67 5.03 5.66
CA GLU A 128 2.48 3.99 5.05
C GLU A 128 2.42 4.05 3.52
N GLY A 129 1.23 4.15 2.95
CA GLY A 129 1.06 4.33 1.52
C GLY A 129 1.81 5.56 0.98
N PRO A 130 1.61 6.74 1.56
CA PRO A 130 2.43 7.91 1.24
C PRO A 130 3.94 7.67 1.39
N SER A 131 4.39 6.96 2.42
CA SER A 131 5.81 6.64 2.63
C SER A 131 6.37 5.73 1.53
N ILE A 132 5.58 4.75 1.07
CA ILE A 132 5.92 3.89 -0.06
C ILE A 132 6.08 4.73 -1.34
N GLN A 133 5.13 5.62 -1.62
CA GLN A 133 5.19 6.48 -2.80
C GLN A 133 6.33 7.50 -2.73
N LEU A 134 6.61 8.08 -1.55
CA LEU A 134 7.77 8.95 -1.32
C LEU A 134 9.08 8.20 -1.58
N GLY A 135 9.23 7.01 -1.01
CA GLY A 135 10.40 6.18 -1.25
C GLY A 135 10.55 5.78 -2.72
N ALA A 136 9.46 5.38 -3.39
CA ALA A 136 9.45 5.06 -4.82
C ALA A 136 9.86 6.27 -5.67
N SER A 137 9.37 7.48 -5.34
CA SER A 137 9.75 8.73 -6.01
C SER A 137 11.25 9.03 -5.84
N VAL A 138 11.81 8.81 -4.65
CA VAL A 138 13.26 8.92 -4.41
C VAL A 138 14.02 7.90 -5.28
N GLY A 139 13.57 6.65 -5.31
CA GLY A 139 14.16 5.61 -6.17
C GLY A 139 14.14 5.98 -7.65
N GLN A 140 13.05 6.57 -8.13
CA GLN A 140 12.93 7.10 -9.49
C GLN A 140 13.91 8.25 -9.73
N GLY A 141 14.00 9.22 -8.83
CA GLY A 141 14.93 10.34 -8.93
C GLY A 141 16.39 9.89 -8.99
N VAL A 142 16.76 8.87 -8.20
CA VAL A 142 18.08 8.23 -8.29
C VAL A 142 18.26 7.56 -9.66
N ALA A 143 17.26 6.80 -10.14
CA ALA A 143 17.33 6.14 -11.44
C ALA A 143 17.56 7.14 -12.59
N GLU A 144 16.84 8.25 -12.61
CA GLU A 144 16.97 9.29 -13.61
C GLU A 144 18.32 10.01 -13.53
N SER A 145 18.81 10.30 -12.31
CA SER A 145 20.12 10.92 -12.10
C SER A 145 21.28 10.05 -12.61
N PHE A 146 21.14 8.73 -12.49
CA PHE A 146 22.12 7.77 -13.00
C PHE A 146 21.86 7.33 -14.44
N LYS A 147 20.84 7.90 -15.12
CA LYS A 147 20.41 7.51 -16.49
C LYS A 147 20.21 5.99 -16.60
N ALA A 148 19.55 5.41 -15.60
CA ALA A 148 19.27 3.99 -15.52
C ALA A 148 18.35 3.55 -16.68
N ASN A 149 18.55 2.33 -17.20
CA ASN A 149 17.62 1.75 -18.15
C ASN A 149 16.29 1.35 -17.46
N ARG A 150 15.27 0.99 -18.24
CA ARG A 150 13.93 0.65 -17.73
C ARG A 150 13.96 -0.41 -16.62
N VAL A 151 14.74 -1.49 -16.80
CA VAL A 151 14.86 -2.56 -15.81
C VAL A 151 15.49 -2.07 -14.51
N GLN A 152 16.55 -1.27 -14.62
CA GLN A 152 17.21 -0.66 -13.45
C GLN A 152 16.30 0.35 -12.76
N LYS A 153 15.55 1.17 -13.53
CA LYS A 153 14.57 2.13 -13.01
C LYS A 153 13.54 1.39 -12.15
N ASN A 154 12.99 0.29 -12.62
CA ASN A 154 12.03 -0.52 -11.87
C ASN A 154 12.64 -1.07 -10.57
N VAL A 155 13.88 -1.61 -10.61
CA VAL A 155 14.57 -2.09 -9.39
C VAL A 155 14.76 -0.97 -8.38
N PHE A 156 15.11 0.24 -8.81
CA PHE A 156 15.37 1.37 -7.92
C PHE A 156 14.08 1.96 -7.33
N ILE A 157 13.00 2.05 -8.13
CA ILE A 157 11.67 2.44 -7.65
C ILE A 157 11.19 1.44 -6.59
N SER A 158 11.29 0.14 -6.86
CA SER A 158 10.93 -0.93 -5.91
C SER A 158 11.74 -0.87 -4.62
N SER A 159 13.06 -0.64 -4.75
CA SER A 159 13.94 -0.50 -3.58
C SER A 159 13.59 0.71 -2.73
N GLY A 160 13.20 1.82 -3.38
CA GLY A 160 12.69 3.01 -2.71
C GLY A 160 11.36 2.75 -2.01
N ALA A 161 10.42 2.06 -2.66
CA ALA A 161 9.13 1.68 -2.08
C ALA A 161 9.28 0.85 -0.81
N GLY A 162 10.11 -0.22 -0.86
CA GLY A 162 10.43 -1.06 0.32
C GLY A 162 11.16 -0.30 1.42
N ALA A 163 12.08 0.60 1.08
CA ALA A 163 12.75 1.48 2.02
C ALA A 163 11.77 2.45 2.70
N GLY A 164 10.78 2.96 1.95
CA GLY A 164 9.72 3.82 2.48
C GLY A 164 8.86 3.12 3.52
N LEU A 165 8.43 1.89 3.24
CA LEU A 165 7.67 1.08 4.21
C LEU A 165 8.51 0.73 5.44
N ALA A 166 9.78 0.36 5.25
CA ALA A 166 10.71 0.03 6.32
C ALA A 166 10.88 1.18 7.32
N ALA A 167 11.08 2.42 6.84
CA ALA A 167 11.19 3.59 7.71
C ALA A 167 9.86 3.96 8.40
N ALA A 168 8.72 3.71 7.74
CA ALA A 168 7.41 4.02 8.31
C ALA A 168 7.07 3.18 9.53
N PHE A 169 7.49 1.89 9.54
CA PHE A 169 7.12 0.91 10.58
C PHE A 169 8.29 0.36 11.40
N ASN A 170 9.52 0.71 11.11
CA ASN A 170 10.73 0.06 11.63
C ASN A 170 10.76 -1.45 11.29
N ALA A 171 10.35 -1.80 10.05
CA ALA A 171 10.10 -3.17 9.60
C ALA A 171 10.79 -3.44 8.25
N PRO A 172 12.11 -3.70 8.22
CA PRO A 172 12.87 -3.84 6.97
C PRO A 172 12.54 -5.13 6.20
N ILE A 173 12.26 -6.25 6.88
CA ILE A 173 11.89 -7.51 6.22
C ILE A 173 10.49 -7.39 5.62
N ALA A 174 9.55 -6.78 6.33
CA ALA A 174 8.23 -6.50 5.81
C ALA A 174 8.26 -5.54 4.61
N GLY A 175 9.15 -4.54 4.62
CA GLY A 175 9.36 -3.65 3.48
C GLY A 175 9.83 -4.39 2.23
N LEU A 176 10.71 -5.38 2.38
CA LEU A 176 11.10 -6.28 1.29
C LEU A 176 9.93 -7.14 0.82
N MET A 177 9.24 -7.80 1.77
CA MET A 177 8.16 -8.73 1.42
C MET A 177 6.98 -8.03 0.75
N PHE A 178 6.65 -6.84 1.18
CA PHE A 178 5.64 -6.00 0.53
C PHE A 178 5.97 -5.78 -0.96
N VAL A 179 7.22 -5.47 -1.28
CA VAL A 179 7.63 -5.27 -2.68
C VAL A 179 7.51 -6.57 -3.49
N LEU A 180 7.87 -7.72 -2.92
CA LEU A 180 7.85 -8.99 -3.62
C LEU A 180 6.43 -9.56 -3.75
N GLU A 181 5.61 -9.46 -2.70
CA GLU A 181 4.28 -10.07 -2.62
C GLU A 181 3.20 -9.19 -3.21
N GLU A 182 3.18 -7.89 -2.88
CA GLU A 182 2.11 -6.96 -3.23
C GLU A 182 2.38 -6.18 -4.52
N VAL A 183 3.65 -5.81 -4.76
CA VAL A 183 3.97 -4.91 -5.89
C VAL A 183 4.42 -5.67 -7.13
N HIS A 184 5.23 -6.69 -6.98
CA HIS A 184 5.77 -7.47 -8.11
C HIS A 184 5.06 -8.78 -8.36
N HIS A 185 4.40 -9.37 -7.35
CA HIS A 185 3.79 -10.71 -7.37
C HIS A 185 4.77 -11.81 -7.83
N THR A 186 6.06 -11.51 -7.89
CA THR A 186 7.12 -12.41 -8.33
C THR A 186 8.40 -12.22 -7.52
N PHE A 187 9.16 -13.30 -7.34
CA PHE A 187 10.42 -13.25 -6.64
C PHE A 187 11.59 -13.01 -7.61
N SER A 188 12.19 -11.83 -7.57
CA SER A 188 13.42 -11.50 -8.27
C SER A 188 14.58 -11.36 -7.28
N PRO A 189 15.64 -12.21 -7.36
CA PRO A 189 16.79 -12.10 -6.45
C PRO A 189 17.50 -10.75 -6.50
N LEU A 190 17.46 -10.07 -7.65
CA LEU A 190 18.08 -8.75 -7.80
C LEU A 190 17.27 -7.68 -7.07
N VAL A 191 15.96 -7.66 -7.28
CA VAL A 191 15.03 -6.78 -6.56
C VAL A 191 15.13 -7.05 -5.07
N ALA A 192 15.13 -8.33 -4.66
CA ALA A 192 15.17 -8.72 -3.26
C ALA A 192 16.42 -8.18 -2.53
N VAL A 193 17.62 -8.38 -3.09
CA VAL A 193 18.87 -7.93 -2.45
C VAL A 193 18.98 -6.42 -2.42
N THR A 194 18.60 -5.73 -3.50
CA THR A 194 18.66 -4.26 -3.58
C THR A 194 17.65 -3.61 -2.63
N THR A 195 16.41 -4.13 -2.60
CA THR A 195 15.35 -3.65 -1.71
C THR A 195 15.68 -3.92 -0.24
N LEU A 196 16.18 -5.12 0.09
CA LEU A 196 16.57 -5.44 1.46
C LEU A 196 17.68 -4.49 1.95
N THR A 197 18.68 -4.21 1.11
CA THR A 197 19.73 -3.26 1.45
C THR A 197 19.16 -1.87 1.71
N ALA A 198 18.30 -1.39 0.83
CA ALA A 198 17.66 -0.08 0.97
C ALA A 198 16.77 -0.03 2.22
N ALA A 199 16.00 -1.08 2.48
CA ALA A 199 15.11 -1.19 3.64
C ALA A 199 15.88 -1.20 4.97
N ILE A 200 16.98 -1.98 5.07
CA ILE A 200 17.81 -2.03 6.30
C ILE A 200 18.41 -0.66 6.59
N ILE A 201 18.99 0.01 5.58
CA ILE A 201 19.61 1.33 5.77
C ILE A 201 18.57 2.40 6.09
N SER A 202 17.42 2.36 5.43
CA SER A 202 16.30 3.24 5.70
C SER A 202 15.79 3.08 7.14
N ASN A 203 15.64 1.83 7.58
CA ASN A 203 15.26 1.51 8.94
C ASN A 203 16.31 1.98 9.96
N PHE A 204 17.61 1.80 9.67
CA PHE A 204 18.67 2.30 10.53
C PHE A 204 18.55 3.81 10.76
N ILE A 205 18.24 4.60 9.72
CA ILE A 205 18.02 6.04 9.86
C ILE A 205 16.78 6.32 10.71
N SER A 206 15.67 5.62 10.46
CA SER A 206 14.43 5.76 11.24
C SER A 206 14.66 5.46 12.73
N LEU A 207 15.40 4.40 13.05
CA LEU A 207 15.74 4.03 14.43
C LEU A 207 16.61 5.09 15.14
N ASN A 208 17.49 5.78 14.42
CA ASN A 208 18.27 6.89 14.99
C ASN A 208 17.42 8.11 15.32
N VAL A 209 16.30 8.31 14.61
CA VAL A 209 15.39 9.44 14.84
C VAL A 209 14.35 9.13 15.92
N PHE A 210 13.77 7.91 15.90
CA PHE A 210 12.63 7.54 16.76
C PHE A 210 12.98 6.58 17.90
N GLY A 211 14.23 6.15 18.00
CA GLY A 211 14.69 5.18 18.99
C GLY A 211 14.59 3.72 18.53
N VAL A 212 15.32 2.85 19.23
CA VAL A 212 15.47 1.42 18.92
C VAL A 212 14.34 0.62 19.60
N HIS A 213 13.10 1.04 19.39
CA HIS A 213 11.93 0.34 19.94
C HIS A 213 11.03 -0.14 18.81
N PRO A 214 10.40 -1.32 18.95
CA PRO A 214 9.33 -1.75 18.06
C PRO A 214 8.24 -0.68 17.95
N SER A 215 7.64 -0.54 16.77
CA SER A 215 6.61 0.49 16.53
C SER A 215 5.37 0.31 17.40
N LEU A 216 5.09 -0.93 17.84
CA LEU A 216 4.04 -1.32 18.76
C LEU A 216 4.62 -2.22 19.86
N ASN A 217 5.35 -1.61 20.81
CA ASN A 217 5.86 -2.36 21.95
C ASN A 217 4.74 -2.60 22.96
N LEU A 218 4.11 -3.75 22.86
CA LEU A 218 3.02 -4.17 23.75
C LEU A 218 3.48 -5.19 24.83
N GLY A 219 4.78 -5.49 24.90
CA GLY A 219 5.40 -6.20 26.03
C GLY A 219 4.99 -7.67 26.18
N ASN A 220 4.61 -8.36 25.10
CA ASN A 220 4.18 -9.75 25.17
C ASN A 220 5.22 -10.72 24.60
N ASP A 221 6.17 -11.14 25.44
CA ASP A 221 7.19 -12.14 25.13
C ASP A 221 6.75 -13.58 25.41
N GLN A 222 5.54 -13.81 25.89
CA GLN A 222 5.05 -15.12 26.29
C GLN A 222 4.67 -15.96 25.06
N ARG A 223 4.87 -17.27 25.14
CA ARG A 223 4.37 -18.22 24.16
C ARG A 223 2.85 -18.35 24.30
N PHE A 224 2.15 -18.32 23.18
CA PHE A 224 0.71 -18.50 23.15
C PHE A 224 0.34 -19.98 23.40
N PRO A 225 -0.56 -20.28 24.37
CA PRO A 225 -0.94 -21.66 24.72
C PRO A 225 -1.65 -22.37 23.56
N MET A 226 -1.29 -23.65 23.31
CA MET A 226 -1.87 -24.43 22.21
C MET A 226 -3.37 -24.68 22.39
N GLU A 227 -3.86 -24.74 23.61
CA GLU A 227 -5.28 -24.94 23.91
C GLU A 227 -6.20 -23.87 23.31
N TYR A 228 -5.67 -22.66 23.07
CA TYR A 228 -6.43 -21.55 22.49
C TYR A 228 -6.33 -21.43 20.97
N TYR A 229 -5.64 -22.34 20.28
CA TYR A 229 -5.48 -22.27 18.82
C TYR A 229 -6.81 -22.36 18.07
N GLY A 230 -7.82 -23.08 18.61
CA GLY A 230 -9.16 -23.09 18.04
C GLY A 230 -9.80 -21.71 17.97
N TYR A 231 -9.57 -20.85 18.99
CA TYR A 231 -10.05 -19.47 18.97
C TYR A 231 -9.30 -18.60 17.96
N VAL A 232 -8.01 -18.91 17.68
CA VAL A 232 -7.24 -18.21 16.64
C VAL A 232 -7.83 -18.47 15.24
N VAL A 233 -8.22 -19.72 14.97
CA VAL A 233 -8.90 -20.08 13.71
C VAL A 233 -10.24 -19.35 13.59
N LEU A 234 -11.04 -19.35 14.66
CA LEU A 234 -12.33 -18.64 14.66
C LEU A 234 -12.15 -17.13 14.46
N LEU A 235 -11.13 -16.54 15.10
CA LEU A 235 -10.77 -15.14 14.88
C LEU A 235 -10.48 -14.85 13.40
N GLY A 236 -9.67 -15.69 12.73
CA GLY A 236 -9.35 -15.53 11.31
C GLY A 236 -10.62 -15.49 10.43
N ILE A 237 -11.60 -16.33 10.72
CA ILE A 237 -12.90 -16.34 10.01
C ILE A 237 -13.66 -15.03 10.24
N VAL A 238 -13.75 -14.58 11.49
CA VAL A 238 -14.42 -13.32 11.85
C VAL A 238 -13.78 -12.14 11.14
N LEU A 239 -12.44 -12.07 11.12
CA LEU A 239 -11.69 -10.99 10.47
C LEU A 239 -11.94 -10.94 8.96
N ALA A 240 -12.04 -12.09 8.29
CA ALA A 240 -12.35 -12.12 6.86
C ALA A 240 -13.76 -11.57 6.56
N ILE A 241 -14.76 -11.88 7.42
CA ILE A 241 -16.12 -11.35 7.26
C ILE A 241 -16.15 -9.82 7.40
N PHE A 242 -15.50 -9.28 8.45
CA PHE A 242 -15.38 -7.83 8.61
C PHE A 242 -14.50 -7.20 7.53
N GLY A 243 -13.48 -7.92 7.04
CA GLY A 243 -12.65 -7.53 5.91
C GLY A 243 -13.46 -7.36 4.62
N LEU A 244 -14.40 -8.25 4.35
CA LEU A 244 -15.32 -8.14 3.22
C LEU A 244 -16.15 -6.85 3.28
N ALA A 245 -16.64 -6.48 4.47
CA ALA A 245 -17.39 -5.23 4.64
C ALA A 245 -16.50 -4.01 4.36
N TYR A 246 -15.27 -4.01 4.89
CA TYR A 246 -14.28 -2.96 4.64
C TYR A 246 -13.95 -2.83 3.15
N HIS A 247 -13.62 -3.94 2.50
CA HIS A 247 -13.27 -4.02 1.08
C HIS A 247 -14.40 -3.47 0.19
N ARG A 248 -15.63 -3.98 0.36
CA ARG A 248 -16.77 -3.54 -0.44
C ARG A 248 -17.09 -2.06 -0.25
N LEU A 249 -17.03 -1.57 0.99
CA LEU A 249 -17.32 -0.17 1.27
C LEU A 249 -16.24 0.74 0.70
N THR A 250 -14.96 0.40 0.86
CA THR A 250 -13.83 1.17 0.29
C THR A 250 -13.99 1.31 -1.23
N LEU A 251 -14.35 0.24 -1.91
CA LEU A 251 -14.59 0.26 -3.36
C LEU A 251 -15.85 1.03 -3.75
N ALA A 252 -16.85 1.17 -2.88
CA ALA A 252 -18.06 1.93 -3.14
C ALA A 252 -17.91 3.44 -2.89
N LEU A 253 -16.86 3.90 -2.18
CA LEU A 253 -16.69 5.30 -1.78
C LEU A 253 -16.80 6.31 -2.91
N PRO A 254 -16.17 6.15 -4.09
CA PRO A 254 -16.30 7.15 -5.17
C PRO A 254 -17.75 7.34 -5.62
N LYS A 255 -18.52 6.24 -5.69
CA LYS A 255 -19.95 6.29 -6.03
C LYS A 255 -20.76 6.94 -4.92
N ILE A 256 -20.47 6.62 -3.67
CA ILE A 256 -21.15 7.20 -2.49
C ILE A 256 -20.95 8.72 -2.47
N TYR A 257 -19.70 9.19 -2.60
CA TYR A 257 -19.39 10.62 -2.60
C TYR A 257 -20.05 11.35 -3.76
N LYS A 258 -20.01 10.79 -4.96
CA LYS A 258 -20.69 11.36 -6.15
C LYS A 258 -22.20 11.44 -5.97
N THR A 259 -22.81 10.46 -5.29
CA THR A 259 -24.26 10.43 -5.04
C THR A 259 -24.67 11.41 -3.93
N LEU A 260 -23.90 11.48 -2.84
CA LEU A 260 -24.20 12.38 -1.72
C LEU A 260 -23.90 13.85 -2.04
N PHE A 261 -22.85 14.10 -2.82
CA PHE A 261 -22.36 15.44 -3.13
C PHE A 261 -22.25 15.70 -4.65
N PRO A 262 -23.32 15.56 -5.43
CA PRO A 262 -23.28 15.60 -6.90
C PRO A 262 -22.84 16.95 -7.47
N LYS A 263 -22.98 18.03 -6.69
CA LYS A 263 -22.61 19.41 -7.10
C LYS A 263 -21.20 19.82 -6.65
N VAL A 264 -20.53 19.00 -5.84
CA VAL A 264 -19.20 19.30 -5.32
C VAL A 264 -18.17 18.65 -6.22
N ALA A 265 -17.20 19.42 -6.70
CA ALA A 265 -16.10 18.87 -7.49
C ALA A 265 -15.25 17.89 -6.64
N PRO A 266 -14.79 16.76 -7.21
CA PRO A 266 -14.12 15.70 -6.44
C PRO A 266 -12.93 16.17 -5.59
N TYR A 267 -12.15 17.13 -6.07
CA TYR A 267 -11.02 17.68 -5.33
C TYR A 267 -11.46 18.53 -4.10
N ASN A 268 -12.73 18.96 -4.02
CA ASN A 268 -13.28 19.67 -2.89
C ASN A 268 -13.88 18.74 -1.82
N TYR A 269 -13.95 17.42 -2.06
CA TYR A 269 -14.37 16.48 -1.01
C TYR A 269 -13.46 16.51 0.22
N CYS A 270 -12.23 17.00 0.06
CA CYS A 270 -11.29 17.23 1.16
C CYS A 270 -11.92 18.09 2.28
N ILE A 271 -12.71 19.10 1.94
CA ILE A 271 -13.40 19.98 2.88
C ILE A 271 -14.34 19.18 3.79
N ILE A 272 -15.02 18.17 3.23
CA ILE A 272 -15.98 17.34 3.97
C ILE A 272 -15.28 16.58 5.09
N ALA A 273 -14.13 15.96 4.81
CA ALA A 273 -13.38 15.26 5.84
C ALA A 273 -12.90 16.20 6.95
N PHE A 274 -12.38 17.38 6.58
CA PHE A 274 -11.92 18.38 7.54
C PHE A 274 -13.05 18.93 8.42
N MET A 275 -14.26 19.01 7.90
CA MET A 275 -15.43 19.44 8.69
C MET A 275 -15.93 18.31 9.60
N LEU A 276 -16.03 17.10 9.07
CA LEU A 276 -16.58 15.96 9.81
C LEU A 276 -15.62 15.43 10.90
N ILE A 277 -14.32 15.70 10.83
CA ILE A 277 -13.39 15.28 11.87
C ILE A 277 -13.51 16.12 13.16
N ILE A 278 -14.05 17.35 13.07
CA ILE A 278 -14.14 18.26 14.21
C ILE A 278 -14.98 17.68 15.36
N PRO A 279 -16.19 17.16 15.15
CA PRO A 279 -16.95 16.52 16.21
C PRO A 279 -16.22 15.37 16.90
N LEU A 280 -15.47 14.56 16.13
CA LEU A 280 -14.68 13.46 16.68
C LEU A 280 -13.53 13.97 17.56
N GLY A 281 -12.79 14.98 17.11
CA GLY A 281 -11.72 15.60 17.87
C GLY A 281 -12.24 16.30 19.13
N MET A 282 -13.41 16.92 19.08
CA MET A 282 -14.08 17.50 20.24
C MET A 282 -14.55 16.43 21.23
N TRP A 283 -14.95 15.26 20.78
CA TRP A 283 -15.33 14.15 21.63
C TRP A 283 -14.12 13.50 22.30
N ASN A 284 -13.13 13.04 21.52
CA ASN A 284 -11.90 12.45 22.02
C ASN A 284 -10.73 12.62 21.02
N PRO A 285 -9.80 13.57 21.27
CA PRO A 285 -8.70 13.83 20.35
C PRO A 285 -7.70 12.66 20.24
N HIS A 286 -7.66 11.74 21.21
CA HIS A 286 -6.79 10.55 21.16
C HIS A 286 -7.28 9.49 20.16
N VAL A 287 -8.51 9.63 19.65
CA VAL A 287 -9.05 8.75 18.61
C VAL A 287 -8.62 9.19 17.20
N LEU A 288 -8.04 10.38 17.05
CA LEU A 288 -7.60 10.94 15.78
C LEU A 288 -6.39 10.22 15.18
N GLY A 289 -6.13 10.47 13.89
CA GLY A 289 -5.00 9.95 13.15
C GLY A 289 -5.09 8.44 12.85
N GLY A 290 -3.96 7.83 12.49
CA GLY A 290 -3.88 6.44 12.01
C GLY A 290 -4.24 5.36 13.04
N GLY A 291 -4.16 5.66 14.34
CA GLY A 291 -4.62 4.79 15.42
C GLY A 291 -3.56 3.96 16.13
N GLY A 292 -2.27 4.12 15.80
CA GLY A 292 -1.20 3.37 16.51
C GLY A 292 -1.14 3.68 18.00
N GLU A 293 -1.18 4.95 18.38
CA GLU A 293 -1.18 5.38 19.80
C GLU A 293 -2.45 4.95 20.53
N LEU A 294 -3.59 4.98 19.84
CA LEU A 294 -4.85 4.49 20.40
C LEU A 294 -4.76 3.01 20.77
N VAL A 295 -4.20 2.17 19.88
CA VAL A 295 -4.02 0.73 20.16
C VAL A 295 -3.14 0.53 21.39
N LEU A 296 -2.03 1.27 21.49
CA LEU A 296 -1.12 1.20 22.65
C LEU A 296 -1.80 1.63 23.96
N ALA A 297 -2.70 2.60 23.91
CA ALA A 297 -3.46 3.05 25.08
C ALA A 297 -4.52 2.03 25.50
N LEU A 298 -5.31 1.51 24.54
CA LEU A 298 -6.43 0.60 24.81
C LEU A 298 -5.97 -0.76 25.36
N VAL A 299 -4.82 -1.26 24.95
CA VAL A 299 -4.31 -2.56 25.43
C VAL A 299 -3.91 -2.51 26.91
N LYS A 300 -3.60 -1.32 27.45
CA LYS A 300 -3.17 -1.16 28.85
C LYS A 300 -4.32 -1.16 29.86
N GLU A 301 -5.54 -0.95 29.38
CA GLU A 301 -6.72 -0.81 30.23
C GLU A 301 -7.76 -1.89 29.90
N ASN A 302 -8.64 -2.17 30.85
CA ASN A 302 -9.77 -3.07 30.64
C ASN A 302 -10.95 -2.28 30.05
N HIS A 303 -11.49 -2.77 28.96
CA HIS A 303 -12.62 -2.14 28.27
C HIS A 303 -13.76 -3.15 28.10
N THR A 304 -14.98 -2.67 28.11
CA THR A 304 -16.14 -3.53 27.79
C THR A 304 -16.22 -3.81 26.30
N VAL A 305 -16.70 -4.99 25.91
CA VAL A 305 -16.89 -5.37 24.50
C VAL A 305 -17.73 -4.33 23.77
N GLN A 306 -18.79 -3.80 24.41
CA GLN A 306 -19.68 -2.79 23.80
C GLN A 306 -18.93 -1.50 23.45
N PHE A 307 -18.05 -1.02 24.35
CA PHE A 307 -17.23 0.16 24.11
C PHE A 307 -16.29 -0.05 22.91
N LEU A 308 -15.62 -1.21 22.85
CA LEU A 308 -14.67 -1.54 21.77
C LEU A 308 -15.36 -1.67 20.41
N VAL A 309 -16.53 -2.30 20.36
CA VAL A 309 -17.36 -2.39 19.17
C VAL A 309 -17.87 -1.01 18.73
N GLY A 310 -18.30 -0.17 19.67
CA GLY A 310 -18.68 1.22 19.36
C GLY A 310 -17.53 2.02 18.78
N LEU A 311 -16.34 1.91 19.37
CA LEU A 311 -15.14 2.58 18.90
C LEU A 311 -14.69 2.05 17.52
N PHE A 312 -14.81 0.74 17.28
CA PHE A 312 -14.57 0.14 15.96
C PHE A 312 -15.49 0.77 14.90
N VAL A 313 -16.81 0.85 15.17
CA VAL A 313 -17.77 1.44 14.23
C VAL A 313 -17.44 2.91 13.93
N ILE A 314 -17.14 3.70 14.97
CA ILE A 314 -16.74 5.11 14.82
C ILE A 314 -15.49 5.21 13.94
N ARG A 315 -14.43 4.49 14.26
CA ARG A 315 -13.18 4.54 13.47
C ARG A 315 -13.37 4.02 12.05
N PHE A 316 -14.16 2.97 11.87
CA PHE A 316 -14.50 2.42 10.57
C PHE A 316 -15.16 3.48 9.69
N VAL A 317 -16.21 4.14 10.18
CA VAL A 317 -16.96 5.18 9.44
C VAL A 317 -16.06 6.38 9.11
N TYR A 318 -15.34 6.90 10.10
CA TYR A 318 -14.46 8.06 9.89
C TYR A 318 -13.24 7.75 9.00
N SER A 319 -12.72 6.51 9.02
CA SER A 319 -11.70 6.06 8.08
C SER A 319 -12.22 6.06 6.64
N MET A 320 -13.46 5.58 6.41
CA MET A 320 -14.12 5.64 5.11
C MET A 320 -14.36 7.08 4.66
N ILE A 321 -14.82 7.96 5.56
CA ILE A 321 -14.98 9.39 5.27
C ILE A 321 -13.64 10.01 4.86
N SER A 322 -12.58 9.78 5.62
CA SER A 322 -11.27 10.35 5.35
C SER A 322 -10.70 9.87 4.01
N TYR A 323 -10.73 8.57 3.76
CA TYR A 323 -10.15 7.98 2.55
C TYR A 323 -10.93 8.31 1.28
N GLY A 324 -12.27 8.34 1.36
CA GLY A 324 -13.16 8.61 0.23
C GLY A 324 -12.99 10.00 -0.39
N THR A 325 -12.35 10.93 0.32
CA THR A 325 -12.06 12.29 -0.21
C THR A 325 -10.90 12.33 -1.20
N GLY A 326 -10.10 11.27 -1.28
CA GLY A 326 -8.90 11.22 -2.12
C GLY A 326 -7.71 12.05 -1.61
N LEU A 327 -7.73 12.49 -0.35
CA LEU A 327 -6.58 13.12 0.28
C LEU A 327 -5.36 12.21 0.30
N PRO A 328 -4.12 12.77 0.22
CA PRO A 328 -2.90 11.99 0.38
C PRO A 328 -2.85 11.31 1.75
N GLY A 329 -3.03 9.99 1.76
CA GLY A 329 -3.10 9.16 2.95
C GLY A 329 -3.60 7.76 2.60
N GLY A 330 -3.11 6.75 3.33
CA GLY A 330 -3.39 5.34 3.06
C GLY A 330 -4.47 4.73 3.94
N ILE A 331 -4.88 3.52 3.58
CA ILE A 331 -5.81 2.68 4.36
C ILE A 331 -5.07 1.69 5.27
N PHE A 332 -3.76 1.56 5.14
CA PHE A 332 -2.95 0.51 5.75
C PHE A 332 -3.02 0.53 7.29
N LEU A 333 -2.56 1.60 7.94
CA LEU A 333 -2.62 1.72 9.40
C LEU A 333 -4.07 1.76 9.94
N PRO A 334 -5.04 2.42 9.29
CA PRO A 334 -6.46 2.26 9.63
C PRO A 334 -6.93 0.80 9.66
N ILE A 335 -6.56 -0.02 8.67
CA ILE A 335 -6.86 -1.46 8.67
C ILE A 335 -6.24 -2.16 9.88
N LEU A 336 -4.95 -1.92 10.15
CA LEU A 336 -4.28 -2.52 11.31
C LEU A 336 -4.95 -2.09 12.63
N SER A 337 -5.30 -0.83 12.79
CA SER A 337 -5.94 -0.33 14.01
C SER A 337 -7.37 -0.84 14.19
N LEU A 338 -8.11 -1.02 13.10
CA LEU A 338 -9.43 -1.68 13.14
C LEU A 338 -9.30 -3.16 13.46
N GLY A 339 -8.30 -3.85 12.91
CA GLY A 339 -7.95 -5.21 13.28
C GLY A 339 -7.64 -5.34 14.78
N ALA A 340 -6.84 -4.41 15.32
CA ALA A 340 -6.52 -4.38 16.74
C ALA A 340 -7.77 -4.24 17.62
N LEU A 341 -8.70 -3.35 17.25
CA LEU A 341 -9.98 -3.18 17.97
C LEU A 341 -10.84 -4.44 17.92
N LEU A 342 -10.92 -5.10 16.76
CA LEU A 342 -11.63 -6.39 16.64
C LEU A 342 -10.97 -7.47 17.49
N GLY A 343 -9.63 -7.53 17.49
CA GLY A 343 -8.87 -8.49 18.29
C GLY A 343 -9.05 -8.27 19.79
N LEU A 344 -9.05 -7.00 20.23
CA LEU A 344 -9.29 -6.65 21.61
C LEU A 344 -10.72 -6.97 22.04
N ALA A 345 -11.73 -6.60 21.22
CA ALA A 345 -13.13 -6.93 21.49
C ALA A 345 -13.36 -8.45 21.55
N TYR A 346 -12.70 -9.19 20.66
CA TYR A 346 -12.73 -10.65 20.63
C TYR A 346 -12.09 -11.26 21.88
N ALA A 347 -10.94 -10.75 22.31
CA ALA A 347 -10.25 -11.19 23.51
C ALA A 347 -11.09 -10.95 24.77
N GLU A 348 -11.65 -9.73 24.94
CA GLU A 348 -12.53 -9.42 26.05
C GLU A 348 -13.79 -10.31 26.08
N PHE A 349 -14.37 -10.58 24.91
CA PHE A 349 -15.48 -11.53 24.81
C PHE A 349 -15.09 -12.94 25.30
N LEU A 350 -13.92 -13.46 24.91
CA LEU A 350 -13.45 -14.76 25.36
C LEU A 350 -13.16 -14.78 26.87
N ILE A 351 -12.59 -13.71 27.40
CA ILE A 351 -12.28 -13.58 28.84
C ILE A 351 -13.57 -13.55 29.67
N ASP A 352 -14.52 -12.66 29.28
CA ASP A 352 -15.74 -12.43 30.06
C ASP A 352 -16.73 -13.60 30.00
N PHE A 353 -16.86 -14.27 28.84
CA PHE A 353 -17.89 -15.29 28.64
C PHE A 353 -17.39 -16.73 28.62
N LEU A 354 -16.12 -16.97 28.31
CA LEU A 354 -15.54 -18.31 28.18
C LEU A 354 -14.41 -18.57 29.20
N GLY A 355 -14.07 -17.58 30.05
CA GLY A 355 -13.07 -17.72 31.09
C GLY A 355 -11.64 -17.94 30.59
N VAL A 356 -11.31 -17.43 29.43
CA VAL A 356 -9.95 -17.48 28.87
C VAL A 356 -9.02 -16.61 29.70
N ASP A 357 -7.76 -17.04 29.88
CA ASP A 357 -6.77 -16.31 30.64
C ASP A 357 -6.52 -14.89 30.08
N PRO A 358 -6.63 -13.82 30.85
CA PRO A 358 -6.37 -12.45 30.41
C PRO A 358 -4.95 -12.21 29.85
N SER A 359 -3.98 -13.05 30.15
CA SER A 359 -2.61 -12.94 29.65
C SER A 359 -2.51 -13.05 28.12
N VAL A 360 -3.47 -13.70 27.46
CA VAL A 360 -3.50 -13.86 26.00
C VAL A 360 -4.17 -12.70 25.26
N ARG A 361 -4.73 -11.70 25.97
CA ARG A 361 -5.40 -10.53 25.41
C ARG A 361 -4.59 -9.85 24.30
N VAL A 362 -3.36 -9.52 24.61
CA VAL A 362 -2.45 -8.81 23.70
C VAL A 362 -2.15 -9.62 22.46
N SER A 363 -2.05 -10.96 22.60
CA SER A 363 -1.80 -11.86 21.47
C SER A 363 -2.92 -11.81 20.44
N PHE A 364 -4.19 -11.81 20.87
CA PHE A 364 -5.33 -11.70 19.96
C PHE A 364 -5.36 -10.36 19.21
N VAL A 365 -4.87 -9.28 19.81
CA VAL A 365 -4.70 -7.98 19.12
C VAL A 365 -3.74 -8.11 17.94
N PHE A 366 -2.57 -8.73 18.14
CA PHE A 366 -1.60 -8.93 17.06
C PHE A 366 -2.12 -9.82 15.95
N PHE A 367 -2.74 -10.95 16.34
CA PHE A 367 -3.30 -11.89 15.38
C PHE A 367 -4.37 -11.21 14.53
N ALA A 368 -5.22 -10.39 15.16
CA ALA A 368 -6.25 -9.66 14.45
C ALA A 368 -5.71 -8.56 13.53
N MET A 369 -4.66 -7.86 13.93
CA MET A 369 -4.00 -6.87 13.06
C MET A 369 -3.52 -7.53 11.76
N ALA A 370 -2.75 -8.61 11.88
CA ALA A 370 -2.22 -9.32 10.72
C ALA A 370 -3.32 -10.00 9.90
N GLY A 371 -4.25 -10.71 10.54
CA GLY A 371 -5.34 -11.41 9.87
C GLY A 371 -6.29 -10.46 9.12
N TYR A 372 -6.62 -9.31 9.71
CA TYR A 372 -7.49 -8.32 9.06
C TYR A 372 -6.83 -7.69 7.83
N PHE A 373 -5.53 -7.37 7.93
CA PHE A 373 -4.77 -6.88 6.79
C PHE A 373 -4.62 -7.95 5.70
N ALA A 374 -4.30 -9.20 6.08
CA ALA A 374 -4.18 -10.30 5.12
C ALA A 374 -5.48 -10.61 4.38
N ALA A 375 -6.63 -10.48 5.04
CA ALA A 375 -7.93 -10.65 4.39
C ALA A 375 -8.22 -9.57 3.36
N ILE A 376 -7.87 -8.31 3.63
CA ILE A 376 -8.18 -7.16 2.77
C ILE A 376 -7.12 -6.96 1.68
N GLY A 377 -5.84 -7.02 2.05
CA GLY A 377 -4.70 -6.81 1.14
C GLY A 377 -4.35 -8.05 0.33
N LYS A 378 -4.73 -9.24 0.79
CA LYS A 378 -4.34 -10.53 0.18
C LYS A 378 -2.84 -10.78 0.17
N ALA A 379 -2.11 -10.15 1.10
CA ALA A 379 -0.67 -10.28 1.28
C ALA A 379 -0.33 -10.90 2.66
N PRO A 380 -0.49 -12.23 2.82
CA PRO A 380 -0.35 -12.90 4.12
C PRO A 380 1.09 -12.90 4.64
N LEU A 381 2.11 -13.01 3.79
CA LEU A 381 3.52 -12.97 4.22
C LEU A 381 3.92 -11.58 4.69
N THR A 382 3.51 -10.56 3.97
CA THR A 382 3.71 -9.16 4.37
C THR A 382 3.02 -8.86 5.70
N ALA A 383 1.76 -9.28 5.86
CA ALA A 383 1.00 -9.11 7.09
C ALA A 383 1.68 -9.77 8.29
N LEU A 384 2.10 -11.03 8.12
CA LEU A 384 2.78 -11.82 9.14
C LEU A 384 4.08 -11.14 9.59
N LEU A 385 4.96 -10.83 8.65
CA LEU A 385 6.27 -10.26 8.96
C LEU A 385 6.19 -8.84 9.47
N LEU A 386 5.26 -8.05 8.92
CA LEU A 386 5.06 -6.67 9.36
C LEU A 386 4.66 -6.60 10.83
N VAL A 387 3.61 -7.35 11.22
CA VAL A 387 3.16 -7.33 12.62
C VAL A 387 4.22 -7.93 13.53
N THR A 388 4.94 -8.96 13.10
CA THR A 388 6.06 -9.55 13.85
C THR A 388 7.17 -8.53 14.11
N GLU A 389 7.58 -7.75 13.11
CA GLU A 389 8.61 -6.71 13.27
C GLU A 389 8.08 -5.52 14.08
N MET A 390 6.80 -5.13 13.89
CA MET A 390 6.18 -4.03 14.65
C MET A 390 6.07 -4.32 16.14
N VAL A 391 5.86 -5.59 16.51
CA VAL A 391 5.76 -6.06 17.91
C VAL A 391 7.13 -6.37 18.49
N GLY A 392 8.09 -6.75 17.65
CA GLY A 392 9.46 -7.06 18.03
C GLY A 392 9.67 -8.47 18.62
N GLY A 393 8.76 -9.43 18.35
CA GLY A 393 8.84 -10.78 18.89
C GLY A 393 8.47 -11.88 17.91
N LEU A 394 9.27 -12.95 17.86
CA LEU A 394 9.04 -14.14 17.01
C LEU A 394 8.28 -15.26 17.74
N ASN A 395 8.08 -15.14 19.06
CA ASN A 395 7.56 -16.22 19.91
C ASN A 395 6.13 -16.66 19.55
N GLN A 396 5.39 -15.79 18.86
CA GLN A 396 4.00 -16.03 18.46
C GLN A 396 3.81 -16.14 16.94
N LEU A 397 4.89 -16.39 16.18
CA LEU A 397 4.85 -16.47 14.72
C LEU A 397 3.89 -17.56 14.22
N MET A 398 3.81 -18.71 14.89
CA MET A 398 2.95 -19.80 14.48
C MET A 398 1.46 -19.48 14.61
N PRO A 399 0.91 -19.07 15.79
CA PRO A 399 -0.51 -18.70 15.89
C PRO A 399 -0.85 -17.45 15.06
N LEU A 400 0.07 -16.49 14.94
CA LEU A 400 -0.06 -15.33 14.05
C LEU A 400 -0.22 -15.78 12.59
N GLY A 401 0.62 -16.73 12.13
CA GLY A 401 0.55 -17.29 10.79
C GLY A 401 -0.75 -18.06 10.54
N ILE A 402 -1.23 -18.83 11.52
CA ILE A 402 -2.52 -19.54 11.41
C ILE A 402 -3.66 -18.53 11.22
N CYS A 403 -3.75 -17.50 12.08
CA CYS A 403 -4.78 -16.47 11.95
C CYS A 403 -4.75 -15.80 10.57
N THR A 404 -3.55 -15.40 10.13
CA THR A 404 -3.31 -14.72 8.87
C THR A 404 -3.71 -15.58 7.67
N LEU A 405 -3.30 -16.85 7.65
CA LEU A 405 -3.64 -17.78 6.57
C LEU A 405 -5.14 -18.15 6.55
N VAL A 406 -5.75 -18.36 7.71
CA VAL A 406 -7.20 -18.62 7.79
C VAL A 406 -7.97 -17.41 7.27
N ALA A 407 -7.61 -16.20 7.68
CA ALA A 407 -8.27 -14.98 7.22
C ALA A 407 -8.10 -14.81 5.68
N TYR A 408 -6.90 -15.09 5.15
CA TYR A 408 -6.62 -15.06 3.71
C TYR A 408 -7.47 -16.09 2.94
N ILE A 409 -7.50 -17.34 3.39
CA ILE A 409 -8.25 -18.44 2.74
C ILE A 409 -9.76 -18.14 2.75
N VAL A 410 -10.31 -17.69 3.89
CA VAL A 410 -11.73 -17.34 3.99
C VAL A 410 -12.06 -16.14 3.09
N ALA A 411 -11.18 -15.14 3.01
CA ALA A 411 -11.34 -14.00 2.09
C ALA A 411 -11.33 -14.47 0.62
N ASP A 412 -10.54 -15.49 0.29
CA ASP A 412 -10.51 -16.11 -1.04
C ASP A 412 -11.84 -16.81 -1.37
N PHE A 413 -12.36 -17.61 -0.44
CA PHE A 413 -13.70 -18.21 -0.58
C PHE A 413 -14.81 -17.17 -0.74
N LEU A 414 -14.66 -15.99 -0.12
CA LEU A 414 -15.59 -14.86 -0.26
C LEU A 414 -15.39 -14.07 -1.56
N LYS A 415 -14.47 -14.51 -2.43
CA LYS A 415 -14.13 -13.88 -3.71
C LYS A 415 -13.71 -12.41 -3.54
N MET A 416 -12.86 -12.14 -2.59
CA MET A 416 -12.25 -10.84 -2.41
C MET A 416 -10.96 -10.78 -3.23
N ASP A 417 -10.84 -9.78 -4.08
CA ASP A 417 -9.60 -9.47 -4.80
C ASP A 417 -8.68 -8.59 -3.94
N PRO A 418 -7.36 -8.56 -4.20
CA PRO A 418 -6.43 -7.69 -3.48
C PRO A 418 -6.86 -6.22 -3.60
N ILE A 419 -7.01 -5.52 -2.47
CA ILE A 419 -7.59 -4.17 -2.48
C ILE A 419 -6.76 -3.18 -3.30
N TYR A 420 -5.41 -3.27 -3.25
CA TYR A 420 -4.55 -2.34 -3.97
C TYR A 420 -4.55 -2.60 -5.47
N GLU A 421 -4.60 -3.86 -5.90
CA GLU A 421 -4.74 -4.25 -7.31
C GLU A 421 -6.05 -3.72 -7.90
N VAL A 422 -7.19 -3.91 -7.22
CA VAL A 422 -8.47 -3.35 -7.68
C VAL A 422 -8.47 -1.83 -7.73
N LEU A 423 -7.78 -1.17 -6.79
CA LEU A 423 -7.62 0.28 -6.82
C LEU A 423 -6.70 0.72 -7.98
N ALA A 424 -5.64 -0.05 -8.28
CA ALA A 424 -4.76 0.20 -9.43
C ALA A 424 -5.51 0.03 -10.76
N GLU A 425 -6.27 -1.04 -10.94
CA GLU A 425 -7.10 -1.25 -12.14
C GLU A 425 -8.09 -0.11 -12.39
N ARG A 426 -8.68 0.44 -11.33
CA ARG A 426 -9.58 1.59 -11.46
C ARG A 426 -8.86 2.83 -11.91
N LEU A 427 -7.68 3.07 -11.34
CA LEU A 427 -6.85 4.20 -11.70
C LEU A 427 -6.36 4.09 -13.14
N ASP A 428 -5.97 2.89 -13.59
CA ASP A 428 -5.60 2.60 -14.98
C ASP A 428 -6.74 2.93 -15.95
N LYS A 429 -7.97 2.52 -15.64
CA LYS A 429 -9.15 2.85 -16.44
C LYS A 429 -9.45 4.35 -16.49
N GLU A 430 -9.19 5.10 -15.42
CA GLU A 430 -9.34 6.56 -15.41
C GLU A 430 -8.28 7.23 -16.31
N HIS A 431 -7.03 6.75 -16.31
CA HIS A 431 -5.94 7.29 -17.15
C HIS A 431 -6.05 6.89 -18.62
N SER A 432 -6.44 5.64 -18.91
CA SER A 432 -6.55 5.14 -20.29
C SER A 432 -7.64 5.86 -21.12
N THR A 433 -8.56 6.56 -20.50
CA THR A 433 -9.53 7.42 -21.19
C THR A 433 -8.94 8.74 -21.68
N ASP A 434 -7.80 9.19 -21.12
CA ASP A 434 -7.14 10.46 -21.48
C ASP A 434 -6.03 10.32 -22.54
N THR A 435 -5.49 9.10 -22.76
CA THR A 435 -4.33 8.83 -23.65
C THR A 435 -4.73 8.24 -25.01
N LYS A 436 -5.70 8.83 -25.70
CA LYS A 436 -6.05 8.41 -27.06
C LYS A 436 -4.98 8.88 -28.07
N GLY A 437 -4.23 7.91 -28.63
CA GLY A 437 -3.37 8.14 -29.78
C GLY A 437 -1.86 7.92 -29.56
N GLU A 438 -1.40 7.63 -28.36
CA GLU A 438 -0.02 7.20 -28.13
C GLU A 438 0.11 5.68 -28.35
N ARG A 439 1.19 5.26 -29.00
CA ARG A 439 1.48 3.84 -29.26
C ARG A 439 2.40 3.30 -28.19
N THR A 440 2.06 2.14 -27.64
CA THR A 440 2.87 1.45 -26.65
C THR A 440 3.12 -0.01 -27.04
N THR A 441 4.03 -0.67 -26.33
CA THR A 441 4.38 -2.07 -26.56
C THR A 441 4.14 -2.88 -25.30
N PHE A 442 3.62 -4.10 -25.45
CA PHE A 442 3.52 -5.08 -24.38
C PHE A 442 4.06 -6.43 -24.84
N GLU A 443 4.41 -7.30 -23.90
CA GLU A 443 5.04 -8.59 -24.14
C GLU A 443 4.04 -9.72 -23.87
N VAL A 444 3.96 -10.69 -24.79
CA VAL A 444 3.10 -11.86 -24.66
C VAL A 444 3.96 -13.13 -24.77
N PRO A 445 4.15 -13.88 -23.69
CA PRO A 445 4.89 -15.13 -23.74
C PRO A 445 4.08 -16.25 -24.41
N VAL A 446 4.71 -17.02 -25.30
CA VAL A 446 4.12 -18.19 -25.93
C VAL A 446 4.47 -19.44 -25.14
N MET A 447 3.47 -20.03 -24.49
CA MET A 447 3.62 -21.25 -23.70
C MET A 447 3.79 -22.50 -24.59
N VAL A 448 4.24 -23.63 -24.00
CA VAL A 448 4.50 -24.88 -24.73
C VAL A 448 3.24 -25.41 -25.41
N ASP A 449 2.09 -25.29 -24.73
CA ASP A 449 0.79 -25.79 -25.20
C ASP A 449 -0.03 -24.73 -25.94
N SER A 450 0.60 -23.61 -26.35
CA SER A 450 -0.09 -22.53 -27.06
C SER A 450 -0.52 -22.98 -28.47
N PRO A 451 -1.77 -22.68 -28.89
CA PRO A 451 -2.26 -22.98 -30.23
C PRO A 451 -1.54 -22.20 -31.34
N LEU A 452 -0.71 -21.23 -30.98
CA LEU A 452 0.11 -20.43 -31.90
C LEU A 452 1.43 -21.10 -32.26
N VAL A 453 1.87 -22.13 -31.52
CA VAL A 453 3.14 -22.84 -31.78
C VAL A 453 3.08 -23.51 -33.15
N GLU A 454 4.19 -23.43 -33.91
CA GLU A 454 4.37 -23.94 -35.29
C GLU A 454 3.49 -23.24 -36.34
N LYS A 455 2.78 -22.15 -36.04
CA LYS A 455 2.05 -21.35 -37.02
C LYS A 455 2.88 -20.14 -37.49
N ALA A 456 2.74 -19.77 -38.75
CA ALA A 456 3.32 -18.52 -39.24
C ALA A 456 2.44 -17.33 -38.82
N ILE A 457 3.05 -16.17 -38.61
CA ILE A 457 2.33 -14.95 -38.17
C ILE A 457 1.14 -14.62 -39.08
N ARG A 458 1.28 -14.78 -40.39
CA ARG A 458 0.21 -14.52 -41.37
C ARG A 458 -0.98 -15.49 -41.28
N ASP A 459 -0.79 -16.66 -40.67
CA ASP A 459 -1.81 -17.72 -40.62
C ASP A 459 -2.68 -17.59 -39.33
N ILE A 460 -2.41 -16.57 -38.52
CA ILE A 460 -3.10 -16.31 -37.26
C ILE A 460 -3.99 -15.07 -37.46
N GLN A 461 -5.23 -15.16 -36.98
CA GLN A 461 -6.15 -14.02 -36.95
C GLN A 461 -5.84 -13.15 -35.75
N TRP A 462 -5.05 -12.10 -35.94
CA TRP A 462 -4.72 -11.12 -34.92
C TRP A 462 -5.85 -10.09 -34.75
N PRO A 463 -6.04 -9.54 -33.53
CA PRO A 463 -6.89 -8.35 -33.34
C PRO A 463 -6.46 -7.22 -34.27
N GLN A 464 -7.42 -6.46 -34.79
CA GLN A 464 -7.14 -5.42 -35.82
C GLN A 464 -6.32 -4.25 -35.27
N GLU A 465 -6.38 -4.03 -33.98
CA GLU A 465 -5.76 -2.88 -33.31
C GLU A 465 -4.31 -3.11 -32.88
N ILE A 466 -3.70 -4.27 -33.24
CA ILE A 466 -2.33 -4.63 -32.84
C ILE A 466 -1.41 -4.89 -34.06
N ILE A 467 -0.12 -4.74 -33.79
CA ILE A 467 0.95 -5.17 -34.72
C ILE A 467 1.98 -5.97 -33.92
N ILE A 468 2.33 -7.16 -34.40
CA ILE A 468 3.48 -7.90 -33.84
C ILE A 468 4.75 -7.27 -34.43
N ALA A 469 5.50 -6.54 -33.61
CA ALA A 469 6.70 -5.83 -34.08
C ALA A 469 7.92 -6.74 -34.13
N THR A 470 8.20 -7.47 -33.06
CA THR A 470 9.35 -8.39 -32.97
C THR A 470 8.99 -9.62 -32.15
N ILE A 471 9.78 -10.68 -32.32
CA ILE A 471 9.73 -11.90 -31.51
C ILE A 471 11.07 -12.04 -30.79
N ARG A 472 11.04 -12.09 -29.45
CA ARG A 472 12.21 -12.43 -28.66
C ARG A 472 12.29 -13.95 -28.47
N ARG A 473 13.31 -14.56 -29.07
CA ARG A 473 13.59 -16.00 -28.99
C ARG A 473 14.89 -16.23 -28.20
N GLY A 474 14.79 -16.54 -26.95
CA GLY A 474 15.92 -16.60 -26.03
C GLY A 474 16.66 -15.25 -25.94
N ALA A 475 17.92 -15.18 -26.35
CA ALA A 475 18.72 -13.95 -26.35
C ALA A 475 18.66 -13.15 -27.67
N LYS A 476 17.93 -13.64 -28.68
CA LYS A 476 17.83 -13.00 -30.02
C LYS A 476 16.48 -12.34 -30.20
N GLU A 477 16.49 -11.16 -30.79
CA GLU A 477 15.30 -10.47 -31.24
C GLU A 477 15.16 -10.61 -32.76
N ILE A 478 14.00 -11.07 -33.22
CA ILE A 478 13.69 -11.39 -34.60
C ILE A 478 12.60 -10.42 -35.05
N ILE A 479 12.81 -9.72 -36.17
CA ILE A 479 11.77 -8.89 -36.78
C ILE A 479 10.63 -9.82 -37.22
N ALA A 480 9.42 -9.52 -36.77
CA ALA A 480 8.22 -10.29 -37.09
C ALA A 480 7.84 -10.04 -38.55
N ARG A 481 7.87 -11.09 -39.37
CA ARG A 481 7.39 -11.09 -40.76
C ARG A 481 6.25 -12.11 -40.91
N GLY A 482 5.42 -11.96 -41.90
CA GLY A 482 4.29 -12.85 -42.12
C GLY A 482 4.65 -14.34 -42.20
N ASP A 483 5.85 -14.67 -42.69
CA ASP A 483 6.40 -16.02 -42.82
C ASP A 483 7.17 -16.49 -41.56
N THR A 484 7.30 -15.65 -40.54
CA THR A 484 7.98 -16.03 -39.31
C THR A 484 7.13 -17.01 -38.53
N VAL A 485 7.68 -18.20 -38.25
CA VAL A 485 7.02 -19.25 -37.50
C VAL A 485 7.24 -19.03 -35.98
N ILE A 486 6.17 -19.03 -35.25
CA ILE A 486 6.16 -18.88 -33.78
C ILE A 486 6.56 -20.21 -33.13
N ARG A 487 7.41 -20.16 -32.11
CA ARG A 487 7.89 -21.33 -31.36
C ARG A 487 7.55 -21.21 -29.89
N SER A 488 7.46 -22.35 -29.24
CA SER A 488 7.36 -22.40 -27.76
C SER A 488 8.51 -21.65 -27.10
N GLY A 489 8.22 -20.85 -26.09
CA GLY A 489 9.18 -20.00 -25.39
C GLY A 489 9.52 -18.67 -26.08
N ASP A 490 8.91 -18.37 -27.22
CA ASP A 490 8.97 -17.04 -27.83
C ASP A 490 8.24 -16.01 -26.97
N ILE A 491 8.70 -14.77 -26.99
CA ILE A 491 7.97 -13.62 -26.43
C ILE A 491 7.62 -12.70 -27.59
N LEU A 492 6.33 -12.53 -27.84
CA LEU A 492 5.82 -11.62 -28.86
C LEU A 492 5.85 -10.19 -28.31
N ILE A 493 6.49 -9.26 -29.03
CA ILE A 493 6.46 -7.83 -28.73
C ILE A 493 5.35 -7.22 -29.58
N VAL A 494 4.27 -6.83 -28.93
CA VAL A 494 3.05 -6.33 -29.55
C VAL A 494 2.98 -4.82 -29.41
N VAL A 495 2.64 -4.12 -30.48
CA VAL A 495 2.39 -2.67 -30.50
C VAL A 495 0.90 -2.44 -30.63
N CYS A 496 0.34 -1.58 -29.78
CA CYS A 496 -1.05 -1.11 -29.89
C CYS A 496 -1.16 0.34 -29.39
N ASP A 497 -2.36 0.89 -29.48
CA ASP A 497 -2.69 2.17 -28.84
C ASP A 497 -2.69 2.01 -27.32
N GLU A 498 -2.11 2.97 -26.59
CA GLU A 498 -1.98 2.92 -25.14
C GLU A 498 -3.33 2.82 -24.44
N GLY A 499 -4.36 3.48 -24.96
CA GLY A 499 -5.72 3.46 -24.42
C GLY A 499 -6.43 2.09 -24.47
N ILE A 500 -5.89 1.11 -25.20
CA ILE A 500 -6.49 -0.23 -25.35
C ILE A 500 -5.57 -1.38 -24.91
N VAL A 501 -4.39 -1.05 -24.33
CA VAL A 501 -3.39 -2.07 -23.92
C VAL A 501 -4.00 -3.14 -23.01
N GLY A 502 -4.75 -2.75 -21.99
CA GLY A 502 -5.36 -3.71 -21.07
C GLY A 502 -6.27 -4.71 -21.79
N LYS A 503 -7.15 -4.23 -22.67
CA LYS A 503 -8.04 -5.06 -23.48
C LYS A 503 -7.24 -5.98 -24.41
N MET A 504 -6.24 -5.42 -25.09
CA MET A 504 -5.40 -6.19 -26.03
C MET A 504 -4.53 -7.23 -25.32
N THR A 505 -4.04 -6.93 -24.11
CA THR A 505 -3.29 -7.89 -23.30
C THR A 505 -4.18 -9.09 -22.93
N GLU A 506 -5.42 -8.84 -22.52
CA GLU A 506 -6.38 -9.90 -22.18
C GLU A 506 -6.74 -10.76 -23.40
N GLU A 507 -7.07 -10.13 -24.55
CA GLU A 507 -7.36 -10.83 -25.81
C GLU A 507 -6.17 -11.65 -26.30
N MET A 508 -4.96 -11.09 -26.23
CA MET A 508 -3.72 -11.79 -26.62
C MET A 508 -3.40 -12.95 -25.67
N THR A 509 -3.62 -12.78 -24.36
CA THR A 509 -3.44 -13.86 -23.39
C THR A 509 -4.42 -15.00 -23.69
N HIS A 510 -5.68 -14.69 -23.95
CA HIS A 510 -6.67 -15.67 -24.38
C HIS A 510 -6.26 -16.39 -25.66
N LEU A 511 -5.77 -15.67 -26.66
CA LEU A 511 -5.35 -16.23 -27.95
C LEU A 511 -4.15 -17.19 -27.79
N VAL A 512 -3.26 -16.92 -26.83
CA VAL A 512 -2.08 -17.75 -26.54
C VAL A 512 -2.41 -18.95 -25.68
N THR A 513 -3.44 -18.86 -24.83
CA THR A 513 -3.82 -19.90 -23.85
C THR A 513 -5.08 -20.69 -24.22
N ALA A 514 -5.83 -20.28 -25.24
CA ALA A 514 -7.02 -21.00 -25.68
C ALA A 514 -6.65 -22.42 -26.17
N PRO A 515 -7.36 -23.48 -25.73
CA PRO A 515 -7.10 -24.86 -26.10
C PRO A 515 -7.35 -25.14 -27.57
#